data_f36cd951814d32748ee9055d61bdd966
#
_entry.id   f36cd951814d32748ee9055d61bdd966
#
_cell.length_a   1.000
_cell.length_b   1.000
_cell.length_c   1.000
_cell.angle_alpha   90.00
_cell.angle_beta   90.00
_cell.angle_gamma   90.00
#
_symmetry.space_group_name_H-M   'P 1'
#
loop_
_entity.id
_entity.type
_entity.pdbx_description
1 polymer ?
#
loop_
_entity_poly.entity_id
_entity_poly.type
_entity_poly.pdbx_seq_one_letter_code
_entity_poly.pdbx_strand_id
1 'polypeptide(L)'
;MSTDNMVDVARAGDLAPNSALKVKVEGQDIALVRCDEGVFAIGNRCSHADVDLSEGEVDGCALECWLHGSQFDLRTGQPLSLPALEPVPTYRVDIVGDGDDARVLIDPTPQATAAHE
;
A
#
# COMPACT_ATOMS: atom_id res chain seq x y z
N MET A 1 -0.60 -7.71 -19.85
CA MET A 1 -0.52 -7.40 -19.96
C MET A 1 -0.84 -6.45 -19.85
N SER A 2 -1.04 -6.39 -19.38
CA SER A 2 -1.40 -5.30 -19.70
C SER A 2 -1.43 -4.27 -18.72
N THR A 3 -1.09 -3.09 -19.05
CA THR A 3 -1.24 -1.98 -18.17
C THR A 3 -2.57 -1.32 -18.40
N ASP A 4 -3.50 -2.02 -19.07
CA ASP A 4 -4.76 -1.39 -19.42
C ASP A 4 -5.58 -1.02 -18.20
N ASN A 5 -5.44 -1.76 -17.10
CA ASN A 5 -6.20 -1.47 -15.90
C ASN A 5 -5.44 -0.60 -14.92
N MET A 6 -4.24 -0.19 -15.27
CA MET A 6 -3.43 0.60 -14.34
C MET A 6 -3.88 2.04 -14.34
N VAL A 7 -3.94 2.62 -13.17
CA VAL A 7 -4.36 4.00 -12.98
C VAL A 7 -3.20 4.82 -12.48
N ASP A 8 -2.94 5.94 -13.13
CA ASP A 8 -1.86 6.85 -12.73
C ASP A 8 -2.31 7.62 -11.51
N VAL A 9 -1.66 7.43 -10.39
CA VAL A 9 -2.10 8.00 -9.13
C VAL A 9 -1.18 9.05 -8.55
N ALA A 10 0.10 9.04 -8.92
CA ALA A 10 1.05 9.96 -8.32
C ALA A 10 2.35 9.97 -9.11
N ARG A 11 3.22 10.91 -8.78
CA ARG A 11 4.58 10.88 -9.28
C ARG A 11 5.47 10.30 -8.20
N ALA A 12 6.56 9.68 -8.60
CA ALA A 12 7.49 9.09 -7.63
C ALA A 12 8.00 10.14 -6.65
N GLY A 13 8.19 11.37 -7.11
CA GLY A 13 8.65 12.45 -6.24
C GLY A 13 7.65 12.86 -5.17
N ASP A 14 6.39 12.45 -5.32
CA ASP A 14 5.39 12.75 -4.29
C ASP A 14 5.51 11.81 -3.09
N LEU A 15 6.30 10.74 -3.22
CA LEU A 15 6.46 9.76 -2.16
C LEU A 15 7.80 9.95 -1.48
N ALA A 16 7.79 10.46 -0.26
CA ALA A 16 9.01 10.56 0.52
C ALA A 16 9.44 9.16 0.96
N PRO A 17 10.74 8.95 1.20
CA PRO A 17 11.18 7.66 1.71
C PRO A 17 10.51 7.32 3.04
N ASN A 18 10.14 6.07 3.20
CA ASN A 18 9.53 5.57 4.43
C ASN A 18 8.28 6.35 4.80
N SER A 19 7.43 6.57 3.81
CA SER A 19 6.18 7.31 4.04
C SER A 19 5.04 6.64 3.30
N ALA A 20 3.83 7.02 3.68
CA ALA A 20 2.61 6.51 3.07
C ALA A 20 1.78 7.67 2.55
N LEU A 21 1.14 7.47 1.42
CA LEU A 21 0.28 8.47 0.81
C LEU A 21 -1.05 7.81 0.49
N LYS A 22 -2.14 8.43 0.92
CA LYS A 22 -3.46 7.92 0.62
C LYS A 22 -3.86 8.37 -0.77
N VAL A 23 -4.25 7.43 -1.60
CA VAL A 23 -4.76 7.73 -2.93
C VAL A 23 -6.10 7.07 -3.10
N LYS A 24 -6.95 7.65 -3.92
CA LYS A 24 -8.26 7.08 -4.19
C LYS A 24 -8.28 6.61 -5.63
N VAL A 25 -8.57 5.32 -5.83
CA VAL A 25 -8.59 4.71 -7.15
C VAL A 25 -9.92 4.03 -7.32
N GLU A 26 -10.73 4.51 -8.24
CA GLU A 26 -12.04 3.93 -8.54
C GLU A 26 -12.90 3.73 -7.29
N GLY A 27 -12.91 4.73 -6.43
CA GLY A 27 -13.71 4.68 -5.22
C GLY A 27 -13.08 3.96 -4.05
N GLN A 28 -11.90 3.39 -4.23
CA GLN A 28 -11.21 2.68 -3.17
C GLN A 28 -10.09 3.53 -2.60
N ASP A 29 -9.96 3.56 -1.28
CA ASP A 29 -8.85 4.24 -0.63
C ASP A 29 -7.69 3.25 -0.52
N ILE A 30 -6.54 3.64 -1.03
CA ILE A 30 -5.37 2.79 -1.08
C ILE A 30 -4.20 3.54 -0.44
N ALA A 31 -3.43 2.86 0.40
CA ALA A 31 -2.21 3.42 0.96
C ALA A 31 -1.05 3.06 0.02
N LEU A 32 -0.44 4.09 -0.54
CA LEU A 32 0.71 3.93 -1.42
C LEU A 32 1.93 4.20 -0.55
N VAL A 33 2.79 3.22 -0.39
CA VAL A 33 3.84 3.26 0.62
C VAL A 33 5.19 3.06 -0.01
N ARG A 34 6.14 3.91 0.33
CA ARG A 34 7.51 3.76 -0.13
C ARG A 34 8.39 3.30 1.03
N CYS A 35 9.03 2.16 0.84
CA CYS A 35 9.97 1.63 1.82
C CYS A 35 11.29 1.34 1.12
N ASP A 36 12.24 0.79 1.87
CA ASP A 36 13.57 0.55 1.32
C ASP A 36 13.56 -0.40 0.13
N GLU A 37 12.57 -1.27 0.03
CA GLU A 37 12.52 -2.27 -1.03
C GLU A 37 11.69 -1.80 -2.22
N GLY A 38 11.11 -0.64 -2.17
CA GLY A 38 10.35 -0.11 -3.30
C GLY A 38 9.03 0.49 -2.87
N VAL A 39 8.09 0.52 -3.80
CA VAL A 39 6.78 1.14 -3.58
C VAL A 39 5.73 0.04 -3.61
N PHE A 40 4.87 0.05 -2.61
CA PHE A 40 3.83 -0.95 -2.48
C PHE A 40 2.47 -0.26 -2.28
N ALA A 41 1.40 -0.97 -2.60
CA ALA A 41 0.06 -0.45 -2.42
C ALA A 41 -0.77 -1.47 -1.66
N ILE A 42 -1.38 -1.05 -0.57
CA ILE A 42 -2.26 -1.91 0.22
C ILE A 42 -3.53 -1.14 0.52
N GLY A 43 -4.57 -1.87 0.91
CA GLY A 43 -5.81 -1.22 1.30
C GLY A 43 -5.56 -0.25 2.44
N ASN A 44 -6.18 0.91 2.39
CA ASN A 44 -5.90 1.97 3.35
C ASN A 44 -6.61 1.77 4.68
N ARG A 45 -7.59 0.88 4.75
CA ARG A 45 -8.33 0.68 5.98
C ARG A 45 -7.74 -0.46 6.78
N CYS A 46 -7.49 -0.22 8.07
CA CYS A 46 -6.98 -1.25 8.95
C CYS A 46 -8.03 -2.36 9.08
N SER A 47 -7.60 -3.62 9.05
CA SER A 47 -8.54 -4.73 9.04
C SER A 47 -9.30 -4.91 10.33
N HIS A 48 -8.79 -4.39 11.46
CA HIS A 48 -9.46 -4.55 12.74
C HIS A 48 -10.07 -3.27 13.27
N ALA A 49 -9.89 -2.15 12.58
CA ALA A 49 -10.39 -0.86 13.04
C ALA A 49 -10.71 0.02 11.84
N ASP A 50 -11.56 0.99 12.05
CA ASP A 50 -12.01 1.86 10.98
C ASP A 50 -11.13 3.10 10.93
N VAL A 51 -9.85 2.90 10.66
CA VAL A 51 -8.88 3.99 10.60
C VAL A 51 -8.02 3.85 9.37
N ASP A 52 -7.43 4.95 8.96
CA ASP A 52 -6.59 5.00 7.77
C ASP A 52 -5.19 4.51 8.08
N LEU A 53 -4.75 3.46 7.40
CA LEU A 53 -3.39 2.97 7.57
C LEU A 53 -2.36 3.97 7.08
N SER A 54 -2.72 4.82 6.12
CA SER A 54 -1.77 5.81 5.61
C SER A 54 -1.37 6.85 6.63
N GLU A 55 -2.10 6.93 7.75
CA GLU A 55 -1.71 7.85 8.82
C GLU A 55 -0.77 7.20 9.82
N GLY A 56 -0.45 5.93 9.63
CA GLY A 56 0.49 5.25 10.49
C GLY A 56 1.92 5.46 10.08
N GLU A 57 2.80 4.66 10.62
CA GLU A 57 4.23 4.80 10.37
C GLU A 57 4.77 3.62 9.58
N VAL A 58 5.74 3.91 8.73
CA VAL A 58 6.41 2.89 7.95
C VAL A 58 7.64 2.43 8.73
N ASP A 59 7.73 1.11 8.96
CA ASP A 59 8.86 0.55 9.68
C ASP A 59 9.39 -0.60 8.83
N GLY A 60 10.52 -0.37 8.16
CA GLY A 60 10.99 -1.33 7.17
C GLY A 60 9.98 -1.43 6.05
N CYS A 61 9.57 -2.64 5.70
CA CYS A 61 8.52 -2.81 4.72
C CYS A 61 7.23 -3.26 5.38
N ALA A 62 6.90 -2.62 6.50
CA ALA A 62 5.64 -2.81 7.19
C ALA A 62 5.02 -1.45 7.46
N LEU A 63 3.71 -1.41 7.53
CA LEU A 63 2.97 -0.18 7.84
C LEU A 63 2.22 -0.42 9.13
N GLU A 64 2.45 0.43 10.10
CA GLU A 64 1.86 0.27 11.43
C GLU A 64 0.57 1.06 11.54
N CYS A 65 -0.48 0.39 12.01
CA CYS A 65 -1.74 1.06 12.31
C CYS A 65 -1.53 1.94 13.52
N TRP A 66 -1.81 3.23 13.39
CA TRP A 66 -1.53 4.17 14.46
C TRP A 66 -2.39 3.95 15.70
N LEU A 67 -3.53 3.31 15.54
CA LEU A 67 -4.46 3.20 16.65
C LEU A 67 -4.04 2.17 17.69
N HIS A 68 -3.64 0.97 17.25
CA HIS A 68 -3.28 -0.10 18.18
C HIS A 68 -1.91 -0.70 17.92
N GLY A 69 -1.18 -0.17 16.97
CA GLY A 69 0.18 -0.64 16.71
C GLY A 69 0.30 -1.91 15.91
N SER A 70 -0.79 -2.40 15.32
CA SER A 70 -0.70 -3.57 14.45
C SER A 70 0.08 -3.22 13.20
N GLN A 71 0.98 -4.11 12.80
CA GLN A 71 1.79 -3.91 11.62
C GLN A 71 1.36 -4.85 10.52
N PHE A 72 1.40 -4.37 9.28
CA PHE A 72 1.05 -5.17 8.12
C PHE A 72 2.24 -5.22 7.17
N ASP A 73 2.53 -6.41 6.65
CA ASP A 73 3.59 -6.60 5.69
C ASP A 73 3.15 -5.97 4.37
N LEU A 74 3.95 -5.05 3.84
CA LEU A 74 3.59 -4.35 2.62
C LEU A 74 3.60 -5.26 1.40
N ARG A 75 4.35 -6.35 1.44
CA ARG A 75 4.45 -7.24 0.29
C ARG A 75 3.27 -8.19 0.20
N THR A 76 2.68 -8.56 1.33
CA THR A 76 1.64 -9.57 1.34
C THR A 76 0.32 -9.08 1.93
N GLY A 77 0.34 -7.96 2.67
CA GLY A 77 -0.84 -7.47 3.38
C GLY A 77 -1.12 -8.22 4.67
N GLN A 78 -0.25 -9.16 5.04
CA GLN A 78 -0.49 -9.98 6.22
C GLN A 78 -0.23 -9.20 7.50
N PRO A 79 -1.07 -9.40 8.52
CA PRO A 79 -0.78 -8.77 9.81
C PRO A 79 0.43 -9.43 10.45
N LEU A 80 1.32 -8.62 10.97
CA LEU A 80 2.55 -9.10 11.60
C LEU A 80 2.44 -9.10 13.12
N SER A 81 1.43 -8.43 13.66
CA SER A 81 1.28 -8.35 15.10
C SER A 81 -0.17 -8.13 15.45
N LEU A 82 -0.54 -8.51 16.67
CA LEU A 82 -1.88 -8.27 17.18
C LEU A 82 -2.08 -6.79 17.41
N PRO A 83 -3.32 -6.31 17.41
CA PRO A 83 -4.55 -7.11 17.43
C PRO A 83 -5.10 -7.47 16.06
N ALA A 84 -4.51 -7.01 14.98
CA ALA A 84 -5.04 -7.33 13.67
C ALA A 84 -4.82 -8.82 13.37
N LEU A 85 -5.85 -9.48 12.90
CA LEU A 85 -5.80 -10.90 12.59
C LEU A 85 -6.05 -11.18 11.12
N GLU A 86 -6.51 -10.21 10.36
CA GLU A 86 -6.85 -10.42 8.98
C GLU A 86 -5.99 -9.56 8.07
N PRO A 87 -5.61 -10.08 6.91
CA PRO A 87 -4.78 -9.29 6.00
C PRO A 87 -5.58 -8.16 5.37
N VAL A 88 -4.87 -7.19 4.85
CA VAL A 88 -5.45 -6.17 4.01
C VAL A 88 -5.12 -6.50 2.56
N PRO A 89 -5.93 -6.05 1.60
CA PRO A 89 -5.63 -6.33 0.21
C PRO A 89 -4.36 -5.62 -0.24
N THR A 90 -3.67 -6.21 -1.20
CA THR A 90 -2.53 -5.58 -1.85
C THR A 90 -2.87 -5.33 -3.31
N TYR A 91 -2.17 -4.38 -3.92
CA TYR A 91 -2.42 -3.98 -5.29
C TYR A 91 -1.11 -3.93 -6.05
N ARG A 92 -1.16 -4.24 -7.33
CA ARG A 92 0.02 -4.19 -8.15
C ARG A 92 0.40 -2.74 -8.42
N VAL A 93 1.68 -2.43 -8.35
CA VAL A 93 2.23 -1.10 -8.60
C VAL A 93 3.26 -1.20 -9.70
N ASP A 94 3.17 -0.31 -10.68
CA ASP A 94 4.20 -0.17 -11.70
C ASP A 94 4.69 1.26 -11.67
N ILE A 95 5.99 1.44 -11.90
CA ILE A 95 6.59 2.76 -11.98
C ILE A 95 7.13 2.93 -13.38
N VAL A 96 6.69 3.98 -14.06
CA VAL A 96 7.04 4.23 -15.45
C VAL A 96 7.80 5.53 -15.52
N GLY A 97 9.00 5.49 -16.07
CA GLY A 97 9.85 6.66 -16.20
C GLY A 97 10.99 6.63 -15.20
N ASP A 98 11.67 7.75 -15.06
CA ASP A 98 12.83 7.85 -14.21
C ASP A 98 12.75 9.01 -13.27
N GLY A 99 13.39 8.88 -12.12
CA GLY A 99 13.53 9.98 -11.17
C GLY A 99 12.23 10.39 -10.56
N ASP A 100 12.17 11.63 -10.10
CA ASP A 100 10.99 12.13 -9.42
C ASP A 100 9.81 12.32 -10.34
N ASP A 101 10.05 12.38 -11.65
CA ASP A 101 8.95 12.56 -12.60
C ASP A 101 8.33 11.24 -13.03
N ALA A 102 8.87 10.11 -12.59
CA ALA A 102 8.29 8.83 -12.91
C ALA A 102 6.85 8.77 -12.42
N ARG A 103 6.00 8.09 -13.16
CA ARG A 103 4.58 7.97 -12.80
C ARG A 103 4.37 6.67 -12.04
N VAL A 104 3.55 6.73 -11.01
CA VAL A 104 3.21 5.57 -10.22
C VAL A 104 1.80 5.14 -10.62
N LEU A 105 1.70 3.89 -11.06
CA LEU A 105 0.44 3.34 -11.53
C LEU A 105 0.01 2.21 -10.61
N ILE A 106 -1.29 2.11 -10.35
CA ILE A 106 -1.85 1.06 -9.51
C ILE A 106 -2.94 0.34 -10.30
N ASP A 107 -2.92 -0.99 -10.22
CA ASP A 107 -4.03 -1.80 -10.71
C ASP A 107 -5.05 -1.86 -9.58
N PRO A 108 -6.27 -1.36 -9.77
CA PRO A 108 -7.25 -1.32 -8.68
C PRO A 108 -7.84 -2.68 -8.31
N THR A 109 -7.48 -3.72 -9.04
CA THR A 109 -7.96 -5.06 -8.70
C THR A 109 -7.07 -5.65 -7.61
N PRO A 110 -7.64 -6.02 -6.46
CA PRO A 110 -6.80 -6.58 -5.40
C PRO A 110 -6.13 -7.86 -5.85
N GLN A 111 -4.89 -8.03 -5.43
CA GLN A 111 -4.14 -9.25 -5.72
C GLN A 111 -4.58 -10.33 -4.74
N ALA A 112 -4.42 -11.58 -5.14
CA ALA A 112 -4.66 -12.67 -4.22
C ALA A 112 -3.63 -12.60 -3.09
N THR A 113 -4.07 -12.85 -1.86
CA THR A 113 -3.13 -12.83 -0.75
C THR A 113 -2.40 -14.14 -0.71
N ALA A 114 -1.15 -14.06 -0.31
CA ALA A 114 -0.35 -15.26 -0.22
C ALA A 114 -0.83 -16.20 0.84
N ALA A 115 -1.63 -15.71 1.74
CA ALA A 115 -2.08 -16.53 2.81
C ALA A 115 -3.00 -17.54 2.45
N HIS A 116 -3.52 -17.45 1.28
CA HIS A 116 -4.40 -18.29 0.93
C HIS A 116 -3.94 -19.48 0.74
N GLU A 117 -2.98 -19.69 0.69
CA GLU A 117 -2.61 -20.86 0.45
C GLU A 117 -2.37 -21.51 1.23
#